data_8297159ad9b2fa166bbab63b0c965eb8
#
_entry.id   8297159ad9b2fa166bbab63b0c965eb8
#
_cell.length_a   1.000
_cell.length_b   1.000
_cell.length_c   1.000
_cell.angle_alpha   90.00
_cell.angle_beta   90.00
_cell.angle_gamma   90.00
#
_symmetry.space_group_name_H-M   'P 1'
#
loop_
_entity.id
_entity.type
_entity.pdbx_description
1 polymer ?
#
loop_
_entity_poly.entity_id
_entity_poly.type
_entity_poly.pdbx_seq_one_letter_code
_entity_poly.pdbx_strand_id
1 'polypeptide(L)'
;MVDVSAKDDTLRQAVASGRVKMKPATLEKIKKAALAKGDALALARVAGIMAAKKTPSLIPLCHNILISGTSLDFDFVSEDTIEIKATVSSRGQTGVEMEALVAVAVAALTIYDMAKAVDRGITIEAVRLESKAGGKSGTYRREEG
;
A
#
# COMPACT_ATOMS: atom_id res chain seq x y z
N MET A 1 -8.34 21.47 2.71
CA MET A 1 -9.05 20.28 3.22
C MET A 1 -10.54 20.56 3.21
N VAL A 2 -11.32 19.63 2.70
CA VAL A 2 -12.76 19.77 2.57
C VAL A 2 -13.44 19.39 3.88
N ASP A 3 -14.43 20.18 4.30
CA ASP A 3 -15.24 19.87 5.48
C ASP A 3 -16.18 18.70 5.19
N VAL A 4 -16.10 17.65 6.01
CA VAL A 4 -16.93 16.43 5.87
C VAL A 4 -17.87 16.22 7.07
N SER A 5 -18.00 17.22 7.93
CA SER A 5 -18.80 17.09 9.16
C SER A 5 -20.28 16.77 8.92
N ALA A 6 -20.81 17.13 7.74
CA ALA A 6 -22.20 16.84 7.36
C ALA A 6 -22.41 15.46 6.74
N LYS A 7 -21.34 14.71 6.47
CA LYS A 7 -21.43 13.35 5.91
C LYS A 7 -21.74 12.35 7.00
N ASP A 8 -22.52 11.32 6.64
CA ASP A 8 -22.80 10.21 7.54
C ASP A 8 -21.57 9.33 7.72
N ASP A 9 -21.42 8.72 8.90
CA ASP A 9 -20.46 7.67 9.14
C ASP A 9 -20.89 6.42 8.38
N THR A 10 -20.03 5.93 7.49
CA THR A 10 -20.26 4.70 6.73
C THR A 10 -19.05 3.81 6.78
N LEU A 11 -19.29 2.51 6.62
CA LEU A 11 -18.19 1.56 6.43
C LEU A 11 -17.55 1.83 5.08
N ARG A 12 -16.23 2.02 5.09
CA ARG A 12 -15.46 2.35 3.89
C ARG A 12 -14.29 1.40 3.77
N GLN A 13 -13.98 1.04 2.53
CA GLN A 13 -12.84 0.18 2.23
C GLN A 13 -12.17 0.68 0.96
N ALA A 14 -10.87 0.60 0.91
CA ALA A 14 -10.10 0.87 -0.29
C ALA A 14 -9.04 -0.22 -0.46
N VAL A 15 -8.79 -0.57 -1.72
CA VAL A 15 -7.73 -1.50 -2.11
C VAL A 15 -6.83 -0.77 -3.09
N ALA A 16 -5.55 -0.71 -2.77
CA ALA A 16 -4.50 -0.18 -3.64
C ALA A 16 -3.51 -1.29 -3.97
N SER A 17 -2.82 -1.14 -5.09
CA SER A 17 -1.75 -2.05 -5.47
C SER A 17 -0.56 -1.29 -6.00
N GLY A 18 0.57 -1.98 -6.07
CA GLY A 18 1.79 -1.48 -6.68
C GLY A 18 2.70 -2.64 -7.03
N ARG A 19 3.70 -2.37 -7.85
CA ARG A 19 4.64 -3.40 -8.29
C ARG A 19 6.06 -2.97 -8.03
N VAL A 20 6.88 -3.94 -7.63
CA VAL A 20 8.31 -3.74 -7.42
C VAL A 20 9.02 -4.71 -8.36
N LYS A 21 9.70 -4.13 -9.36
CA LYS A 21 10.42 -4.90 -10.37
C LYS A 21 11.91 -4.90 -10.06
N MET A 22 12.54 -6.06 -10.18
CA MET A 22 13.92 -6.28 -9.77
C MET A 22 14.57 -7.38 -10.62
N LYS A 23 15.84 -7.62 -10.41
CA LYS A 23 16.51 -8.78 -11.01
C LYS A 23 15.94 -10.06 -10.43
N PRO A 24 15.83 -11.14 -11.24
CA PRO A 24 15.35 -12.42 -10.71
C PRO A 24 16.16 -12.94 -9.51
N ALA A 25 17.48 -12.74 -9.51
CA ALA A 25 18.32 -13.15 -8.39
C ALA A 25 17.99 -12.40 -7.10
N THR A 26 17.61 -11.12 -7.21
CA THR A 26 17.17 -10.31 -6.07
C THR A 26 15.87 -10.84 -5.49
N LEU A 27 14.92 -11.15 -6.36
CA LEU A 27 13.62 -11.68 -5.95
C LEU A 27 13.79 -13.02 -5.21
N GLU A 28 14.68 -13.90 -5.70
CA GLU A 28 14.97 -15.16 -5.03
C GLU A 28 15.53 -14.95 -3.62
N LYS A 29 16.39 -13.96 -3.41
CA LYS A 29 16.90 -13.62 -2.08
C LYS A 29 15.78 -13.14 -1.16
N ILE A 30 14.85 -12.34 -1.69
CA ILE A 30 13.69 -11.87 -0.91
C ILE A 30 12.81 -13.05 -0.51
N LYS A 31 12.52 -13.98 -1.44
CA LYS A 31 11.74 -15.19 -1.14
C LYS A 31 12.34 -16.00 -0.01
N LYS A 32 13.66 -16.11 0.02
CA LYS A 32 14.40 -16.92 1.00
C LYS A 32 14.74 -16.15 2.27
N ALA A 33 14.32 -14.88 2.38
CA ALA A 33 14.70 -13.97 3.45
C ALA A 33 16.23 -13.94 3.65
N ALA A 34 16.98 -13.95 2.54
CA ALA A 34 18.44 -14.09 2.53
C ALA A 34 19.18 -12.76 2.34
N LEU A 35 18.50 -11.62 2.49
CA LEU A 35 19.13 -10.31 2.47
C LEU A 35 19.85 -10.05 3.78
N ALA A 36 20.96 -9.28 3.70
CA ALA A 36 21.75 -8.95 4.90
C ALA A 36 20.93 -8.23 5.98
N LYS A 37 19.96 -7.39 5.57
CA LYS A 37 19.09 -6.64 6.49
C LYS A 37 17.93 -7.47 7.05
N GLY A 38 17.69 -8.68 6.54
CA GLY A 38 16.66 -9.57 7.05
C GLY A 38 15.49 -9.81 6.10
N ASP A 39 14.30 -10.07 6.65
CA ASP A 39 13.10 -10.40 5.91
C ASP A 39 12.41 -9.13 5.37
N ALA A 40 12.60 -8.86 4.08
CA ALA A 40 12.09 -7.65 3.44
C ALA A 40 10.56 -7.59 3.45
N LEU A 41 9.87 -8.70 3.22
CA LEU A 41 8.40 -8.69 3.14
C LEU A 41 7.77 -8.51 4.53
N ALA A 42 8.32 -9.12 5.54
CA ALA A 42 7.85 -8.93 6.92
C ALA A 42 7.99 -7.46 7.34
N LEU A 43 9.14 -6.85 7.05
CA LEU A 43 9.39 -5.46 7.41
C LEU A 43 8.53 -4.50 6.56
N ALA A 44 8.35 -4.80 5.27
CA ALA A 44 7.49 -4.00 4.39
C ALA A 44 6.03 -4.01 4.85
N ARG A 45 5.55 -5.16 5.34
CA ARG A 45 4.19 -5.25 5.88
C ARG A 45 4.00 -4.33 7.08
N VAL A 46 4.91 -4.39 8.03
CA VAL A 46 4.87 -3.52 9.22
C VAL A 46 4.94 -2.05 8.83
N ALA A 47 5.87 -1.70 7.93
CA ALA A 47 6.06 -0.32 7.48
C ALA A 47 4.80 0.20 6.78
N GLY A 48 4.17 -0.60 5.94
CA GLY A 48 2.94 -0.22 5.24
C GLY A 48 1.76 0.01 6.20
N ILE A 49 1.60 -0.86 7.18
CA ILE A 49 0.56 -0.69 8.22
C ILE A 49 0.79 0.60 9.01
N MET A 50 2.03 0.85 9.41
CA MET A 50 2.39 2.08 10.13
C MET A 50 2.15 3.32 9.28
N ALA A 51 2.49 3.26 7.99
CA ALA A 51 2.31 4.37 7.05
C ALA A 51 0.84 4.73 6.85
N ALA A 52 -0.03 3.73 6.74
CA ALA A 52 -1.47 3.97 6.66
C ALA A 52 -1.95 4.83 7.84
N LYS A 53 -1.49 4.51 9.05
CA LYS A 53 -1.85 5.25 10.26
C LYS A 53 -1.28 6.66 10.29
N LYS A 54 -0.19 6.93 9.58
CA LYS A 54 0.51 8.22 9.55
C LYS A 54 0.18 9.05 8.31
N THR A 55 -0.76 8.61 7.50
CA THR A 55 -1.11 9.29 6.24
C THR A 55 -1.42 10.77 6.43
N PRO A 56 -2.18 11.21 7.44
CA PRO A 56 -2.44 12.65 7.62
C PRO A 56 -1.17 13.48 7.88
N SER A 57 -0.11 12.87 8.39
CA SER A 57 1.17 13.56 8.61
C SER A 57 1.98 13.69 7.33
N LEU A 58 1.65 12.92 6.30
CA LEU A 58 2.40 12.86 5.04
C LEU A 58 1.69 13.57 3.90
N ILE A 59 0.37 13.52 3.86
CA ILE A 59 -0.46 14.09 2.79
C ILE A 59 -1.18 15.33 3.36
N PRO A 60 -0.84 16.55 2.90
CA PRO A 60 -1.20 17.78 3.59
C PRO A 60 -2.70 18.03 3.83
N LEU A 61 -3.53 17.70 2.85
CA LEU A 61 -4.96 17.99 2.94
C LEU A 61 -5.81 16.75 3.19
N CYS A 62 -5.20 15.71 3.74
CA CYS A 62 -5.86 14.45 4.06
C CYS A 62 -6.49 14.54 5.45
N HIS A 63 -7.73 14.02 5.57
CA HIS A 63 -8.42 13.97 6.86
C HIS A 63 -7.79 12.94 7.80
N ASN A 64 -7.88 13.21 9.08
CA ASN A 64 -7.45 12.27 10.12
C ASN A 64 -8.55 11.23 10.32
N ILE A 65 -8.27 9.98 9.97
CA ILE A 65 -9.26 8.90 9.93
C ILE A 65 -8.87 7.80 10.92
N LEU A 66 -9.86 7.28 11.64
CA LEU A 66 -9.68 6.12 12.49
C LEU A 66 -9.77 4.86 11.61
N ILE A 67 -8.65 4.19 11.43
CA ILE A 67 -8.55 2.95 10.66
C ILE A 67 -9.02 1.78 11.53
N SER A 68 -9.95 0.98 11.00
CA SER A 68 -10.41 -0.24 11.69
C SER A 68 -9.66 -1.49 11.27
N GLY A 69 -9.03 -1.48 10.11
CA GLY A 69 -8.23 -2.61 9.64
C GLY A 69 -7.31 -2.23 8.50
N THR A 70 -6.13 -2.83 8.48
CA THR A 70 -5.16 -2.70 7.40
C THR A 70 -4.50 -4.04 7.17
N SER A 71 -4.48 -4.50 5.93
CA SER A 71 -3.74 -5.69 5.54
C SER A 71 -2.92 -5.43 4.30
N LEU A 72 -1.75 -6.04 4.23
CA LEU A 72 -0.90 -6.03 3.04
C LEU A 72 -0.60 -7.47 2.63
N ASP A 73 -0.75 -7.73 1.34
CA ASP A 73 -0.43 -9.01 0.73
C ASP A 73 0.65 -8.80 -0.33
N PHE A 74 1.54 -9.78 -0.45
CA PHE A 74 2.64 -9.76 -1.40
C PHE A 74 2.56 -11.01 -2.27
N ASP A 75 2.53 -10.81 -3.58
CA ASP A 75 2.48 -11.91 -4.56
C ASP A 75 3.69 -11.84 -5.48
N PHE A 76 4.32 -12.97 -5.71
CA PHE A 76 5.37 -13.10 -6.72
C PHE A 76 4.70 -13.38 -8.06
N VAL A 77 4.39 -12.31 -8.81
CA VAL A 77 3.60 -12.41 -10.04
C VAL A 77 4.42 -12.86 -11.23
N SER A 78 5.74 -12.75 -11.14
CA SER A 78 6.69 -13.26 -12.14
C SER A 78 8.06 -13.47 -11.47
N GLU A 79 9.04 -13.89 -12.25
CA GLU A 79 10.40 -14.11 -11.72
C GLU A 79 11.11 -12.82 -11.27
N ASP A 80 10.62 -11.64 -11.71
CA ASP A 80 11.25 -10.35 -11.47
C ASP A 80 10.33 -9.33 -10.80
N THR A 81 9.09 -9.69 -10.44
CA THR A 81 8.12 -8.71 -9.95
C THR A 81 7.35 -9.22 -8.73
N ILE A 82 7.30 -8.37 -7.71
CA ILE A 82 6.44 -8.54 -6.55
C ILE A 82 5.28 -7.55 -6.67
N GLU A 83 4.05 -8.03 -6.56
CA GLU A 83 2.88 -7.18 -6.44
C GLU A 83 2.52 -7.01 -4.98
N ILE A 84 2.28 -5.76 -4.59
CA ILE A 84 1.82 -5.39 -3.25
C ILE A 84 0.37 -4.99 -3.36
N LYS A 85 -0.46 -5.50 -2.47
CA LYS A 85 -1.86 -5.10 -2.36
C LYS A 85 -2.15 -4.71 -0.92
N ALA A 86 -2.69 -3.51 -0.72
CA ALA A 86 -3.10 -3.02 0.59
C ALA A 86 -4.62 -2.86 0.62
N THR A 87 -5.24 -3.39 1.67
CA THR A 87 -6.66 -3.21 1.94
C THR A 87 -6.80 -2.46 3.25
N VAL A 88 -7.48 -1.31 3.21
CA VAL A 88 -7.71 -0.47 4.39
C VAL A 88 -9.20 -0.27 4.58
N SER A 89 -9.65 -0.42 5.81
CA SER A 89 -11.05 -0.25 6.19
C SER A 89 -11.18 0.77 7.31
N SER A 90 -12.25 1.54 7.28
CA SER A 90 -12.62 2.44 8.36
C SER A 90 -14.13 2.63 8.38
N ARG A 91 -14.63 3.15 9.49
CA ARG A 91 -15.99 3.69 9.58
C ARG A 91 -15.84 5.18 9.84
N GLY A 92 -16.20 6.01 8.86
CA GLY A 92 -15.96 7.43 8.96
C GLY A 92 -16.67 8.22 7.87
N GLN A 93 -16.40 9.52 7.85
CA GLN A 93 -17.07 10.50 7.00
C GLN A 93 -16.39 10.71 5.65
N THR A 94 -15.22 10.12 5.46
CA THR A 94 -14.49 10.20 4.18
C THR A 94 -13.81 8.87 3.88
N GLY A 95 -13.38 8.70 2.63
CA GLY A 95 -12.75 7.46 2.18
C GLY A 95 -11.34 7.25 2.68
N VAL A 96 -10.80 6.08 2.43
CA VAL A 96 -9.47 5.63 2.89
C VAL A 96 -8.53 5.33 1.72
N GLU A 97 -8.76 5.95 0.56
CA GLU A 97 -7.92 5.74 -0.63
C GLU A 97 -6.47 6.12 -0.36
N MET A 98 -6.24 7.27 0.29
CA MET A 98 -4.88 7.73 0.54
C MET A 98 -4.13 6.82 1.50
N GLU A 99 -4.81 6.32 2.52
CA GLU A 99 -4.23 5.37 3.46
C GLU A 99 -3.77 4.09 2.75
N ALA A 100 -4.58 3.57 1.84
CA ALA A 100 -4.22 2.38 1.06
C ALA A 100 -3.05 2.65 0.10
N LEU A 101 -3.08 3.78 -0.60
CA LEU A 101 -2.00 4.16 -1.53
C LEU A 101 -0.68 4.42 -0.80
N VAL A 102 -0.72 5.11 0.34
CA VAL A 102 0.47 5.37 1.15
C VAL A 102 1.04 4.07 1.70
N ALA A 103 0.18 3.15 2.15
CA ALA A 103 0.62 1.83 2.62
C ALA A 103 1.42 1.08 1.55
N VAL A 104 0.90 1.03 0.32
CA VAL A 104 1.59 0.38 -0.81
C VAL A 104 2.91 1.07 -1.12
N ALA A 105 2.90 2.40 -1.22
CA ALA A 105 4.10 3.17 -1.57
C ALA A 105 5.22 2.97 -0.55
N VAL A 106 4.91 3.01 0.74
CA VAL A 106 5.90 2.84 1.80
C VAL A 106 6.37 1.39 1.90
N ALA A 107 5.49 0.42 1.71
CA ALA A 107 5.90 -0.99 1.64
C ALA A 107 6.89 -1.21 0.48
N ALA A 108 6.62 -0.64 -0.68
CA ALA A 108 7.51 -0.72 -1.85
C ALA A 108 8.87 -0.07 -1.57
N LEU A 109 8.87 1.12 -0.97
CA LEU A 109 10.11 1.81 -0.57
C LEU A 109 10.90 0.99 0.45
N THR A 110 10.23 0.28 1.34
CA THR A 110 10.88 -0.58 2.33
C THR A 110 11.57 -1.76 1.65
N ILE A 111 10.92 -2.38 0.66
CA ILE A 111 11.55 -3.43 -0.14
C ILE A 111 12.79 -2.88 -0.85
N TYR A 112 12.69 -1.70 -1.46
CA TYR A 112 13.83 -1.06 -2.10
C TYR A 112 14.99 -0.86 -1.11
N ASP A 113 14.71 -0.27 0.05
CA ASP A 113 15.74 -0.03 1.06
C ASP A 113 16.41 -1.31 1.54
N MET A 114 15.63 -2.38 1.72
CA MET A 114 16.14 -3.66 2.18
C MET A 114 17.04 -4.34 1.15
N ALA A 115 16.78 -4.16 -0.14
CA ALA A 115 17.47 -4.87 -1.22
C ALA A 115 18.47 -4.01 -2.01
N LYS A 116 18.51 -2.70 -1.79
CA LYS A 116 19.35 -1.80 -2.60
C LYS A 116 20.83 -2.13 -2.60
N ALA A 117 21.33 -2.77 -1.56
CA ALA A 117 22.75 -3.17 -1.50
C ALA A 117 23.11 -4.20 -2.58
N VAL A 118 22.16 -5.02 -3.01
CA VAL A 118 22.37 -6.04 -4.05
C VAL A 118 21.74 -5.67 -5.38
N ASP A 119 20.83 -4.70 -5.41
CA ASP A 119 20.11 -4.31 -6.64
C ASP A 119 19.61 -2.86 -6.55
N ARG A 120 20.40 -1.93 -7.07
CA ARG A 120 20.02 -0.50 -7.10
C ARG A 120 19.03 -0.18 -8.20
N GLY A 121 18.86 -1.06 -9.16
CA GLY A 121 17.98 -0.86 -10.30
C GLY A 121 16.52 -1.23 -10.05
N ILE A 122 16.15 -1.55 -8.83
CA ILE A 122 14.76 -1.84 -8.47
C ILE A 122 13.88 -0.67 -8.83
N THR A 123 12.76 -0.95 -9.50
CA THR A 123 11.79 0.04 -9.94
C THR A 123 10.47 -0.19 -9.21
N ILE A 124 9.91 0.89 -8.66
CA ILE A 124 8.55 0.90 -8.12
C ILE A 124 7.64 1.46 -9.21
N GLU A 125 6.60 0.73 -9.54
CA GLU A 125 5.71 1.10 -10.63
C GLU A 125 4.26 0.75 -10.32
N ALA A 126 3.34 1.35 -11.08
CA ALA A 126 1.91 1.05 -11.03
C ALA A 126 1.29 1.15 -9.63
N VAL A 127 1.72 2.12 -8.83
CA VAL A 127 1.04 2.43 -7.56
C VAL A 127 -0.28 3.10 -7.89
N ARG A 128 -1.39 2.43 -7.55
CA ARG A 128 -2.70 2.87 -7.99
C ARG A 128 -3.83 2.33 -7.12
N LEU A 129 -4.96 3.03 -7.16
CA LEU A 129 -6.19 2.57 -6.54
C LEU A 129 -6.82 1.47 -7.41
N GLU A 130 -7.10 0.34 -6.81
CA GLU A 130 -7.79 -0.76 -7.49
C GLU A 130 -9.30 -0.70 -7.29
N SER A 131 -9.74 -0.43 -6.07
CA SER A 131 -11.17 -0.33 -5.76
C SER A 131 -11.41 0.47 -4.49
N LYS A 132 -12.63 0.98 -4.37
CA LYS A 132 -13.13 1.51 -3.11
C LYS A 132 -14.61 1.22 -3.00
N ALA A 133 -15.10 1.10 -1.78
CA ALA A 133 -16.51 0.89 -1.47
C ALA A 133 -16.91 1.75 -0.28
N GLY A 134 -18.19 2.10 -0.24
CA GLY A 134 -18.79 2.91 0.81
C GLY A 134 -18.88 4.38 0.48
N GLY A 135 -19.81 5.07 1.14
CA GLY A 135 -20.08 6.50 0.95
C GLY A 135 -21.00 6.80 -0.23
N LYS A 136 -21.27 8.10 -0.42
CA LYS A 136 -22.21 8.58 -1.45
C LYS A 136 -21.73 8.33 -2.88
N SER A 137 -20.43 8.33 -3.10
CA SER A 137 -19.85 8.07 -4.42
C SER A 137 -19.95 6.60 -4.84
N GLY A 138 -20.39 5.73 -3.92
CA GLY A 138 -20.60 4.32 -4.18
C GLY A 138 -19.30 3.56 -4.37
N THR A 139 -19.35 2.55 -5.24
CA THR A 139 -18.22 1.65 -5.48
C THR A 139 -17.45 2.08 -6.72
N TYR A 140 -16.13 2.14 -6.59
CA TYR A 140 -15.22 2.28 -7.71
C TYR A 140 -14.43 0.98 -7.87
N ARG A 141 -14.26 0.54 -9.09
CA ARG A 141 -13.39 -0.60 -9.41
C ARG A 141 -12.61 -0.28 -10.67
N ARG A 142 -11.29 -0.44 -10.61
CA ARG A 142 -10.44 -0.20 -11.78
C ARG A 142 -10.73 -1.24 -12.84
N GLU A 143 -10.92 -0.79 -14.07
CA GLU A 143 -11.04 -1.67 -15.22
C GLU A 143 -9.65 -2.04 -15.72
N GLU A 144 -9.48 -3.32 -16.09
CA GLU A 144 -8.28 -3.77 -16.76
C GLU A 144 -8.37 -3.39 -18.24
N GLY A 145 -7.37 -2.63 -18.69
CA GLY A 145 -7.37 -2.17 -20.06
C GLY A 145 -6.08 -2.44 -20.79
#